data_6b8d3349c1fc45b375ab726aac269ca2
#
_entry.id   6b8d3349c1fc45b375ab726aac269ca2
#
_cell.length_a   1.000
_cell.length_b   1.000
_cell.length_c   1.000
_cell.angle_alpha   90.00
_cell.angle_beta   90.00
_cell.angle_gamma   90.00
#
_symmetry.space_group_name_H-M   'P 1'
#
loop_
_entity.id
_entity.type
_entity.pdbx_description
1 polymer ?
#
loop_
_entity_poly.entity_id
_entity_poly.type
_entity_poly.pdbx_seq_one_letter_code
_entity_poly.pdbx_strand_id
1 'polypeptide(L)'
;MKKILILLLIAASVPSFSQNSIWLEKGKGDALVVAEFKHTPNDSIFNYIYVESDFSKHNDTRSTYVLISRDQKWWKAPVWVHGEIRTFVGKNFTMDNVFLIGPMFELTGGKLGFINLQTMYRYDGKSNFQITFLSDVEYGRFLYSMYADLYGSDRLYMHSENRFFFKVIPHIRIGANLVLTNGEISEDFDFKPMAVLRIDL
;
A
#
# COMPACT_ATOMS: atom_id res chain seq x y z
N MET A 1 -10.35 -20.42 -1.44
CA MET A 1 -11.49 -19.94 -2.25
C MET A 1 -12.46 -19.03 -1.47
N LYS A 2 -13.02 -19.43 -0.31
CA LYS A 2 -13.99 -18.57 0.44
C LYS A 2 -13.49 -17.17 0.77
N LYS A 3 -12.20 -16.98 1.13
CA LYS A 3 -11.61 -15.67 1.47
C LYS A 3 -11.45 -14.74 0.26
N ILE A 4 -11.13 -15.27 -0.91
CA ILE A 4 -11.06 -14.49 -2.16
C ILE A 4 -12.45 -14.00 -2.55
N LEU A 5 -13.47 -14.86 -2.36
CA LEU A 5 -14.86 -14.49 -2.64
C LEU A 5 -15.35 -13.37 -1.71
N ILE A 6 -14.94 -13.36 -0.43
CA ILE A 6 -15.26 -12.29 0.53
C ILE A 6 -14.60 -10.97 0.10
N LEU A 7 -13.33 -10.99 -0.29
CA LEU A 7 -12.63 -9.79 -0.82
C LEU A 7 -13.31 -9.26 -2.08
N LEU A 8 -13.70 -10.13 -3.01
CA LEU A 8 -14.45 -9.77 -4.22
C LEU A 8 -15.84 -9.21 -3.90
N LEU A 9 -16.54 -9.77 -2.90
CA LEU A 9 -17.85 -9.27 -2.45
C LEU A 9 -17.74 -7.91 -1.76
N ILE A 10 -16.70 -7.68 -0.96
CA ILE A 10 -16.42 -6.37 -0.36
C ILE A 10 -16.11 -5.37 -1.48
N ALA A 11 -15.28 -5.73 -2.45
CA ALA A 11 -14.95 -4.87 -3.59
C ALA A 11 -16.20 -4.50 -4.42
N ALA A 12 -17.11 -5.45 -4.63
CA ALA A 12 -18.34 -5.23 -5.38
C ALA A 12 -19.42 -4.45 -4.62
N SER A 13 -19.37 -4.45 -3.28
CA SER A 13 -20.39 -3.81 -2.42
C SER A 13 -20.12 -2.33 -2.11
N VAL A 14 -19.03 -1.73 -2.61
CA VAL A 14 -18.67 -0.33 -2.33
C VAL A 14 -18.75 0.52 -3.61
N PRO A 15 -19.95 0.89 -4.08
CA PRO A 15 -20.14 1.60 -5.34
C PRO A 15 -19.65 3.04 -5.37
N SER A 16 -19.19 3.59 -4.25
CA SER A 16 -18.75 4.98 -4.12
C SER A 16 -17.24 5.20 -4.31
N PHE A 17 -16.46 4.14 -4.54
CA PHE A 17 -15.03 4.28 -4.79
C PHE A 17 -14.76 4.49 -6.27
N SER A 18 -13.95 5.52 -6.60
CA SER A 18 -13.71 5.97 -7.96
C SER A 18 -12.67 5.14 -8.72
N GLN A 19 -11.82 4.43 -8.00
CA GLN A 19 -10.79 3.56 -8.56
C GLN A 19 -10.57 2.38 -7.63
N ASN A 20 -10.82 1.19 -8.13
CA ASN A 20 -10.62 -0.05 -7.39
C ASN A 20 -9.71 -0.95 -8.19
N SER A 21 -8.89 -1.72 -7.50
CA SER A 21 -8.08 -2.74 -8.13
C SER A 21 -7.87 -3.93 -7.21
N ILE A 22 -7.70 -5.09 -7.83
CA ILE A 22 -7.33 -6.32 -7.15
C ILE A 22 -6.13 -6.89 -7.88
N TRP A 23 -5.13 -7.36 -7.13
CA TRP A 23 -4.01 -8.04 -7.75
C TRP A 23 -3.52 -9.23 -6.96
N LEU A 24 -2.86 -10.12 -7.68
CA LEU A 24 -2.17 -11.29 -7.16
C LEU A 24 -0.68 -11.05 -7.32
N GLU A 25 0.07 -11.27 -6.26
CA GLU A 25 1.52 -11.26 -6.27
C GLU A 25 2.03 -12.67 -5.98
N LYS A 26 3.01 -13.14 -6.77
CA LYS A 26 3.58 -14.48 -6.64
C LYS A 26 5.09 -14.43 -6.71
N GLY A 27 5.74 -14.79 -5.60
CA GLY A 27 7.18 -14.96 -5.47
C GLY A 27 7.57 -16.42 -5.18
N LYS A 28 8.83 -16.63 -4.84
CA LYS A 28 9.35 -17.93 -4.41
C LYS A 28 8.89 -18.24 -2.99
N GLY A 29 7.79 -18.97 -2.86
CA GLY A 29 7.19 -19.32 -1.56
C GLY A 29 6.11 -18.37 -1.09
N ASP A 30 6.05 -17.15 -1.62
CA ASP A 30 5.10 -16.11 -1.25
C ASP A 30 3.94 -16.05 -2.26
N ALA A 31 2.75 -15.82 -1.74
CA ALA A 31 1.55 -15.58 -2.54
C ALA A 31 0.63 -14.60 -1.79
N LEU A 32 0.46 -13.41 -2.35
CA LEU A 32 -0.34 -12.34 -1.79
C LEU A 32 -1.56 -12.07 -2.65
N VAL A 33 -2.68 -11.76 -2.01
CA VAL A 33 -3.85 -11.17 -2.65
C VAL A 33 -4.04 -9.80 -2.08
N VAL A 34 -4.11 -8.80 -2.93
CA VAL A 34 -4.26 -7.41 -2.54
C VAL A 34 -5.52 -6.83 -3.15
N ALA A 35 -6.24 -6.04 -2.36
CA ALA A 35 -7.35 -5.21 -2.82
C ALA A 35 -7.11 -3.75 -2.41
N GLU A 36 -7.32 -2.85 -3.35
CA GLU A 36 -7.12 -1.42 -3.19
C GLU A 36 -8.41 -0.68 -3.56
N PHE A 37 -8.81 0.28 -2.73
CA PHE A 37 -9.98 1.11 -2.93
C PHE A 37 -9.62 2.57 -2.73
N LYS A 38 -9.92 3.41 -3.72
CA LYS A 38 -9.66 4.85 -3.71
C LYS A 38 -10.96 5.62 -3.84
N HIS A 39 -11.21 6.54 -2.93
CA HIS A 39 -12.40 7.40 -2.94
C HIS A 39 -12.03 8.85 -2.75
N THR A 40 -12.40 9.68 -3.72
CA THR A 40 -12.15 11.12 -3.71
C THR A 40 -13.51 11.85 -3.73
N PRO A 41 -14.13 12.08 -2.56
CA PRO A 41 -15.45 12.72 -2.50
C PRO A 41 -15.43 14.17 -3.02
N ASN A 42 -14.29 14.83 -2.95
CA ASN A 42 -14.04 16.16 -3.53
C ASN A 42 -12.52 16.40 -3.65
N ASP A 43 -12.13 17.53 -4.24
CA ASP A 43 -10.73 17.89 -4.50
C ASP A 43 -9.87 18.11 -3.25
N SER A 44 -10.47 18.03 -2.06
CA SER A 44 -9.81 18.30 -0.78
C SER A 44 -9.76 17.09 0.13
N ILE A 45 -10.38 15.97 -0.26
CA ILE A 45 -10.44 14.75 0.56
C ILE A 45 -10.12 13.55 -0.32
N PHE A 46 -9.18 12.75 0.15
CA PHE A 46 -8.86 11.44 -0.43
C PHE A 46 -8.92 10.38 0.66
N ASN A 47 -9.68 9.31 0.42
CA ASN A 47 -9.75 8.16 1.31
C ASN A 47 -9.17 6.95 0.58
N TYR A 48 -8.43 6.13 1.31
CA TYR A 48 -7.76 4.97 0.77
C TYR A 48 -7.91 3.78 1.71
N ILE A 49 -8.23 2.63 1.14
CA ILE A 49 -8.27 1.35 1.84
C ILE A 49 -7.43 0.36 1.06
N TYR A 50 -6.54 -0.30 1.76
CA TYR A 50 -5.67 -1.35 1.22
C TYR A 50 -5.81 -2.58 2.10
N VAL A 51 -6.02 -3.71 1.49
CA VAL A 51 -6.12 -5.01 2.18
C VAL A 51 -5.20 -5.99 1.48
N GLU A 52 -4.30 -6.56 2.24
CA GLU A 52 -3.39 -7.60 1.78
C GLU A 52 -3.61 -8.86 2.59
N SER A 53 -3.63 -10.00 1.93
CA SER A 53 -3.71 -11.31 2.58
C SER A 53 -2.61 -12.22 2.08
N ASP A 54 -1.78 -12.70 2.99
CA ASP A 54 -0.71 -13.64 2.72
C ASP A 54 -1.22 -15.08 2.72
N PHE A 55 -0.97 -15.80 1.64
CA PHE A 55 -1.30 -17.21 1.45
C PHE A 55 -0.06 -18.08 1.29
N SER A 56 1.10 -17.60 1.72
CA SER A 56 2.38 -18.31 1.61
C SER A 56 2.34 -19.65 2.35
N LYS A 57 2.94 -20.68 1.74
CA LYS A 57 2.95 -22.02 2.32
C LYS A 57 3.84 -22.14 3.57
N HIS A 58 4.83 -21.27 3.69
CA HIS A 58 5.86 -21.30 4.74
C HIS A 58 5.50 -20.46 5.97
N ASN A 59 4.47 -19.63 5.88
CA ASN A 59 4.04 -18.82 7.01
C ASN A 59 2.89 -19.52 7.73
N ASP A 60 3.20 -20.16 8.85
CA ASP A 60 2.17 -20.60 9.80
C ASP A 60 1.36 -19.44 10.39
N THR A 61 1.84 -18.23 10.21
CA THR A 61 1.18 -16.97 10.54
C THR A 61 0.57 -16.33 9.28
N ARG A 62 -0.55 -16.87 8.83
CA ARG A 62 -1.36 -16.19 7.80
C ARG A 62 -1.78 -14.84 8.35
N SER A 63 -1.13 -13.80 7.89
CA SER A 63 -1.44 -12.43 8.28
C SER A 63 -2.31 -11.76 7.23
N THR A 64 -3.26 -10.99 7.69
CA THR A 64 -3.98 -10.03 6.87
C THR A 64 -3.54 -8.65 7.33
N TYR A 65 -3.11 -7.82 6.40
CA TYR A 65 -2.79 -6.44 6.63
C TYR A 65 -3.91 -5.56 6.09
N VAL A 66 -4.37 -4.64 6.90
CA VAL A 66 -5.39 -3.66 6.52
C VAL A 66 -4.85 -2.27 6.80
N LEU A 67 -4.85 -1.41 5.79
CA LEU A 67 -4.53 0.00 5.91
C LEU A 67 -5.76 0.82 5.53
N ILE A 68 -6.11 1.77 6.37
CA ILE A 68 -7.15 2.77 6.10
C ILE A 68 -6.52 4.12 6.30
N SER A 69 -6.55 4.97 5.27
CA SER A 69 -6.04 6.32 5.39
C SER A 69 -7.02 7.36 4.87
N ARG A 70 -6.84 8.55 5.37
CA ARG A 70 -7.53 9.76 4.92
C ARG A 70 -6.55 10.90 4.81
N ASP A 71 -6.57 11.56 3.64
CA ASP A 71 -5.86 12.79 3.37
C ASP A 71 -6.85 13.94 3.28
N GLN A 72 -6.54 15.02 3.97
CA GLN A 72 -7.31 16.25 3.94
C GLN A 72 -6.40 17.40 3.49
N LYS A 73 -6.75 18.05 2.39
CA LYS A 73 -5.98 19.18 1.87
C LYS A 73 -5.99 20.34 2.86
N TRP A 74 -4.80 20.83 3.17
CA TRP A 74 -4.62 21.97 4.06
C TRP A 74 -4.64 23.26 3.24
N TRP A 75 -5.75 23.99 3.27
CA TRP A 75 -5.92 25.27 2.58
C TRP A 75 -5.69 25.15 1.06
N LYS A 76 -4.95 26.13 0.45
CA LYS A 76 -4.63 26.17 -0.98
C LYS A 76 -3.21 25.66 -1.30
N ALA A 77 -2.46 25.26 -0.28
CA ALA A 77 -1.11 24.77 -0.45
C ALA A 77 -1.08 23.32 -1.00
N PRO A 78 0.02 22.89 -1.62
CA PRO A 78 0.22 21.48 -2.02
C PRO A 78 0.54 20.60 -0.78
N VAL A 79 -0.07 20.92 0.35
CA VAL A 79 0.11 20.22 1.64
C VAL A 79 -1.20 19.64 2.07
N TRP A 80 -1.15 18.39 2.48
CA TRP A 80 -2.26 17.63 3.01
C TRP A 80 -1.97 17.21 4.45
N VAL A 81 -2.99 17.02 5.25
CA VAL A 81 -2.89 16.30 6.51
C VAL A 81 -3.26 14.86 6.23
N HIS A 82 -2.32 13.96 6.48
CA HIS A 82 -2.48 12.52 6.36
C HIS A 82 -2.77 11.91 7.71
N GLY A 83 -3.75 11.02 7.76
CA GLY A 83 -4.02 10.18 8.92
C GLY A 83 -4.24 8.74 8.47
N GLU A 84 -3.57 7.78 9.13
CA GLU A 84 -3.58 6.39 8.71
C GLU A 84 -3.64 5.44 9.92
N ILE A 85 -4.38 4.36 9.75
CA ILE A 85 -4.41 3.22 10.67
C ILE A 85 -3.99 1.99 9.89
N ARG A 86 -2.98 1.28 10.39
CA ARG A 86 -2.54 -0.03 9.90
C ARG A 86 -2.89 -1.08 10.92
N THR A 87 -3.51 -2.16 10.51
CA THR A 87 -3.86 -3.29 11.36
C THR A 87 -3.30 -4.57 10.78
N PHE A 88 -2.52 -5.29 11.58
CA PHE A 88 -2.02 -6.62 11.27
C PHE A 88 -2.86 -7.64 12.02
N VAL A 89 -3.46 -8.58 11.31
CA VAL A 89 -4.27 -9.66 11.90
C VAL A 89 -3.53 -10.98 11.74
N GLY A 90 -2.96 -11.48 12.81
CA GLY A 90 -2.25 -12.76 12.85
C GLY A 90 -3.19 -13.98 12.88
N LYS A 91 -2.61 -15.18 12.89
CA LYS A 91 -3.33 -16.47 12.86
C LYS A 91 -4.32 -16.65 14.02
N ASN A 92 -4.02 -16.11 15.19
CA ASN A 92 -4.85 -16.20 16.39
C ASN A 92 -5.71 -14.96 16.62
N PHE A 93 -5.98 -14.18 15.57
CA PHE A 93 -6.67 -12.88 15.64
C PHE A 93 -5.99 -11.88 16.58
N THR A 94 -4.68 -12.03 16.81
CA THR A 94 -3.89 -10.99 17.45
C THR A 94 -3.88 -9.79 16.51
N MET A 95 -4.21 -8.62 17.04
CA MET A 95 -4.27 -7.37 16.26
C MET A 95 -3.19 -6.43 16.76
N ASP A 96 -2.25 -6.11 15.88
CA ASP A 96 -1.28 -5.06 16.12
C ASP A 96 -1.68 -3.83 15.30
N ASN A 97 -1.89 -2.72 15.98
CA ASN A 97 -2.31 -1.48 15.33
C ASN A 97 -1.17 -0.46 15.33
N VAL A 98 -1.01 0.19 14.20
CA VAL A 98 -0.12 1.32 14.02
C VAL A 98 -0.93 2.53 13.60
N PHE A 99 -0.76 3.64 14.30
CA PHE A 99 -1.39 4.92 13.99
C PHE A 99 -0.35 5.88 13.45
N LEU A 100 -0.67 6.54 12.34
CA LEU A 100 0.20 7.53 11.73
C LEU A 100 -0.58 8.81 11.47
N ILE A 101 0.06 9.93 11.75
CA ILE A 101 -0.51 11.26 11.45
C ILE A 101 0.62 12.23 11.12
N GLY A 102 0.43 13.06 10.11
CA GLY A 102 1.40 14.09 9.75
C GLY A 102 1.11 14.78 8.44
N PRO A 103 1.95 15.73 8.04
CA PRO A 103 1.84 16.37 6.75
C PRO A 103 2.26 15.45 5.60
N MET A 104 1.54 15.56 4.49
CA MET A 104 1.88 15.00 3.20
C MET A 104 2.10 16.14 2.21
N PHE A 105 3.19 16.09 1.49
CA PHE A 105 3.58 17.06 0.48
C PHE A 105 3.41 16.45 -0.90
N GLU A 106 2.57 17.05 -1.72
CA GLU A 106 2.45 16.70 -3.13
C GLU A 106 3.61 17.38 -3.88
N LEU A 107 4.63 16.59 -4.26
CA LEU A 107 5.82 17.08 -4.94
C LEU A 107 5.56 17.30 -6.44
N THR A 108 4.80 16.40 -7.04
CA THR A 108 4.32 16.52 -8.42
C THR A 108 2.92 15.95 -8.52
N GLY A 109 2.08 16.61 -9.28
CA GLY A 109 0.74 16.13 -9.64
C GLY A 109 0.47 16.48 -11.10
N GLY A 110 -0.32 15.66 -11.80
CA GLY A 110 -0.68 15.94 -13.16
C GLY A 110 -1.12 14.73 -13.96
N LYS A 111 -1.12 14.86 -15.29
CA LYS A 111 -1.63 13.82 -16.20
C LYS A 111 -0.84 12.52 -16.17
N LEU A 112 0.40 12.54 -15.72
CA LEU A 112 1.27 11.36 -15.67
C LEU A 112 1.18 10.62 -14.33
N GLY A 113 0.59 11.23 -13.28
CA GLY A 113 0.48 10.65 -11.95
C GLY A 113 0.92 11.60 -10.84
N PHE A 114 1.29 11.04 -9.68
CA PHE A 114 1.68 11.79 -8.51
C PHE A 114 2.97 11.28 -7.89
N ILE A 115 3.65 12.14 -7.16
CA ILE A 115 4.76 11.84 -6.25
C ILE A 115 4.48 12.59 -4.94
N ASN A 116 4.36 11.86 -3.85
CA ASN A 116 4.07 12.39 -2.52
C ASN A 116 5.15 12.01 -1.52
N LEU A 117 5.45 12.93 -0.62
CA LEU A 117 6.29 12.73 0.54
C LEU A 117 5.45 12.95 1.80
N GLN A 118 5.44 11.97 2.69
CA GLN A 118 4.76 12.05 3.98
C GLN A 118 5.80 12.03 5.09
N THR A 119 5.63 12.88 6.08
CA THR A 119 6.42 12.87 7.31
C THR A 119 5.48 12.73 8.49
N MET A 120 5.54 11.62 9.18
CA MET A 120 4.48 11.22 10.10
C MET A 120 5.03 10.92 11.50
N TYR A 121 4.24 11.28 12.50
CA TYR A 121 4.34 10.70 13.81
C TYR A 121 3.71 9.31 13.78
N ARG A 122 4.44 8.30 14.22
CA ARG A 122 4.04 6.90 14.27
C ARG A 122 3.88 6.44 15.71
N TYR A 123 2.78 5.78 16.00
CA TYR A 123 2.52 5.14 17.29
C TYR A 123 2.15 3.67 17.09
N ASP A 124 3.00 2.77 17.56
CA ASP A 124 2.85 1.30 17.53
C ASP A 124 3.11 0.70 18.92
N GLY A 125 2.63 1.37 19.98
CA GLY A 125 2.97 1.10 21.38
C GLY A 125 4.18 1.90 21.87
N LYS A 126 4.98 2.46 20.95
CA LYS A 126 6.05 3.43 21.20
C LYS A 126 5.92 4.58 20.20
N SER A 127 6.38 5.76 20.61
CA SER A 127 6.38 6.94 19.75
C SER A 127 7.59 6.91 18.84
N ASN A 128 7.37 6.97 17.54
CA ASN A 128 8.39 6.95 16.51
C ASN A 128 8.11 7.99 15.44
N PHE A 129 9.07 8.16 14.54
CA PHE A 129 8.96 8.97 13.35
C PHE A 129 8.99 8.08 12.11
N GLN A 130 8.18 8.42 11.10
CA GLN A 130 8.15 7.72 9.82
C GLN A 130 8.18 8.72 8.67
N ILE A 131 8.97 8.39 7.66
CA ILE A 131 8.93 9.04 6.34
C ILE A 131 8.40 8.02 5.35
N THR A 132 7.38 8.41 4.58
CA THR A 132 6.83 7.58 3.51
C THR A 132 6.93 8.32 2.19
N PHE A 133 7.39 7.63 1.18
CA PHE A 133 7.43 8.09 -0.20
C PHE A 133 6.46 7.26 -1.03
N LEU A 134 5.56 7.95 -1.75
CA LEU A 134 4.52 7.35 -2.59
C LEU A 134 4.62 7.90 -4.00
N SER A 135 4.50 7.04 -4.99
CA SER A 135 4.48 7.45 -6.39
C SER A 135 3.65 6.50 -7.22
N ASP A 136 2.75 7.04 -8.03
CA ASP A 136 2.09 6.36 -9.14
C ASP A 136 2.31 7.19 -10.39
N VAL A 137 3.06 6.64 -11.36
CA VAL A 137 3.35 7.32 -12.64
C VAL A 137 2.94 6.42 -13.79
N GLU A 138 2.00 6.90 -14.61
CA GLU A 138 1.49 6.18 -15.78
C GLU A 138 1.94 6.85 -17.06
N TYR A 139 2.56 6.08 -17.96
CA TYR A 139 2.95 6.52 -19.31
C TYR A 139 2.55 5.49 -20.36
N GLY A 140 1.56 5.82 -21.17
CA GLY A 140 1.02 4.95 -22.19
C GLY A 140 0.42 3.66 -21.58
N ARG A 141 1.09 2.53 -21.81
CA ARG A 141 0.69 1.22 -21.24
C ARG A 141 1.45 0.86 -19.96
N PHE A 142 2.42 1.67 -19.57
CA PHE A 142 3.25 1.40 -18.40
C PHE A 142 2.73 2.17 -17.18
N LEU A 143 2.68 1.50 -16.04
CA LEU A 143 2.44 2.09 -14.73
C LEU A 143 3.61 1.69 -13.83
N TYR A 144 4.26 2.67 -13.25
CA TYR A 144 5.18 2.48 -12.14
C TYR A 144 4.53 2.97 -10.86
N SER A 145 4.47 2.10 -9.85
CA SER A 145 3.95 2.40 -8.52
C SER A 145 5.02 2.10 -7.49
N MET A 146 5.33 3.07 -6.64
CA MET A 146 6.32 2.92 -5.58
C MET A 146 5.71 3.31 -4.24
N TYR A 147 6.00 2.48 -3.25
CA TYR A 147 5.79 2.74 -1.84
C TYR A 147 7.09 2.49 -1.11
N ALA A 148 7.54 3.43 -0.29
CA ALA A 148 8.73 3.27 0.53
C ALA A 148 8.54 3.92 1.89
N ASP A 149 8.74 3.14 2.95
CA ASP A 149 8.74 3.57 4.34
C ASP A 149 10.13 3.54 4.93
N LEU A 150 10.46 4.58 5.67
CA LEU A 150 11.64 4.68 6.50
C LEU A 150 11.20 5.07 7.91
N TYR A 151 11.43 4.23 8.90
CA TYR A 151 10.96 4.45 10.26
C TYR A 151 11.90 3.84 11.31
N GLY A 152 11.82 4.31 12.55
CA GLY A 152 12.54 3.79 13.68
C GLY A 152 12.96 4.87 14.68
N SER A 153 13.38 4.45 15.88
CA SER A 153 13.96 5.31 16.91
C SER A 153 15.46 5.04 17.08
N ASP A 154 15.81 3.84 17.54
CA ASP A 154 17.20 3.45 17.81
C ASP A 154 17.86 2.76 16.62
N ARG A 155 17.05 2.13 15.77
CA ARG A 155 17.44 1.53 14.50
C ARG A 155 16.50 1.97 13.39
N LEU A 156 17.06 2.15 12.22
CA LEU A 156 16.32 2.55 11.04
C LEU A 156 15.85 1.31 10.28
N TYR A 157 14.55 1.25 10.04
CA TYR A 157 13.90 0.22 9.22
C TYR A 157 13.50 0.82 7.90
N MET A 158 13.69 0.05 6.84
CA MET A 158 13.25 0.41 5.51
C MET A 158 12.41 -0.72 4.92
N HIS A 159 11.27 -0.35 4.35
CA HIS A 159 10.45 -1.22 3.52
C HIS A 159 10.14 -0.49 2.23
N SER A 160 10.34 -1.14 1.08
CA SER A 160 10.01 -0.54 -0.22
C SER A 160 9.42 -1.59 -1.15
N GLU A 161 8.37 -1.19 -1.84
CA GLU A 161 7.72 -1.96 -2.89
C GLU A 161 7.73 -1.16 -4.18
N ASN A 162 8.30 -1.75 -5.23
CA ASN A 162 8.45 -1.13 -6.53
C ASN A 162 7.73 -1.98 -7.56
N ARG A 163 6.55 -1.55 -7.99
CA ARG A 163 5.70 -2.27 -8.91
C ARG A 163 5.78 -1.68 -10.30
N PHE A 164 6.07 -2.52 -11.26
CA PHE A 164 6.12 -2.19 -12.68
C PHE A 164 5.03 -2.97 -13.40
N PHE A 165 4.09 -2.28 -14.01
CA PHE A 165 2.98 -2.90 -14.71
C PHE A 165 2.97 -2.56 -16.18
N PHE A 166 2.55 -3.51 -16.99
CA PHE A 166 2.23 -3.33 -18.39
C PHE A 166 0.76 -3.67 -18.65
N LYS A 167 0.01 -2.76 -19.23
CA LYS A 167 -1.40 -2.93 -19.59
C LYS A 167 -1.51 -3.80 -20.84
N VAL A 168 -2.00 -5.02 -20.67
CA VAL A 168 -2.18 -5.99 -21.76
C VAL A 168 -3.46 -5.69 -22.53
N ILE A 169 -4.57 -5.57 -21.79
CA ILE A 169 -5.88 -5.16 -22.29
C ILE A 169 -6.50 -4.15 -21.32
N PRO A 170 -7.60 -3.45 -21.66
CA PRO A 170 -8.33 -2.65 -20.68
C PRO A 170 -8.59 -3.47 -19.42
N HIS A 171 -8.34 -2.88 -18.27
CA HIS A 171 -8.55 -3.49 -16.95
C HIS A 171 -7.59 -4.62 -16.52
N ILE A 172 -6.66 -5.08 -17.38
CA ILE A 172 -5.69 -6.11 -16.99
C ILE A 172 -4.26 -5.63 -17.21
N ARG A 173 -3.47 -5.69 -16.15
CA ARG A 173 -2.04 -5.41 -16.15
C ARG A 173 -1.27 -6.62 -15.65
N ILE A 174 -0.12 -6.88 -16.24
CA ILE A 174 0.87 -7.84 -15.75
C ILE A 174 2.12 -7.09 -15.37
N GLY A 175 2.89 -7.62 -14.44
CA GLY A 175 4.08 -6.90 -14.00
C GLY A 175 4.94 -7.64 -13.02
N ALA A 176 5.82 -6.87 -12.38
CA ALA A 176 6.68 -7.34 -11.31
C ALA A 176 6.63 -6.37 -10.14
N ASN A 177 6.71 -6.90 -8.92
CA ASN A 177 6.97 -6.16 -7.70
C ASN A 177 8.35 -6.53 -7.19
N LEU A 178 9.17 -5.52 -6.91
CA LEU A 178 10.48 -5.67 -6.27
C LEU A 178 10.36 -5.16 -4.85
N VAL A 179 10.26 -6.08 -3.90
CA VAL A 179 10.19 -5.77 -2.47
C VAL A 179 11.60 -5.74 -1.89
N LEU A 180 11.93 -4.64 -1.23
CA LEU A 180 13.17 -4.43 -0.51
C LEU A 180 12.84 -4.18 0.96
N THR A 181 13.38 -4.98 1.85
CA THR A 181 13.22 -4.79 3.30
C THR A 181 14.57 -4.86 3.97
N ASN A 182 14.78 -3.97 4.94
CA ASN A 182 15.83 -4.05 5.92
C ASN A 182 15.13 -4.25 7.27
N GLY A 183 15.20 -5.46 7.79
CA GLY A 183 14.52 -5.83 9.04
C GLY A 183 15.43 -5.74 10.26
N GLU A 184 14.81 -5.81 11.44
CA GLU A 184 15.48 -5.81 12.74
C GLU A 184 16.55 -6.91 12.91
N ILE A 185 16.44 -7.98 12.13
CA ILE A 185 17.18 -9.22 12.29
C ILE A 185 18.35 -9.35 11.29
N SER A 186 18.37 -8.62 10.20
CA SER A 186 19.45 -8.68 9.21
C SER A 186 20.06 -7.30 8.96
N GLU A 187 21.38 -7.22 9.04
CA GLU A 187 22.12 -6.03 8.60
C GLU A 187 22.07 -5.89 7.07
N ASP A 188 21.63 -6.93 6.37
CA ASP A 188 21.51 -6.99 4.91
C ASP A 188 20.08 -6.72 4.43
N PHE A 189 19.97 -6.16 3.23
CA PHE A 189 18.68 -6.00 2.55
C PHE A 189 18.16 -7.36 2.06
N ASP A 190 16.91 -7.68 2.41
CA ASP A 190 16.18 -8.76 1.80
C ASP A 190 15.50 -8.27 0.50
N PHE A 191 15.77 -8.96 -0.58
CA PHE A 191 15.26 -8.64 -1.91
C PHE A 191 14.35 -9.75 -2.41
N LYS A 192 13.06 -9.41 -2.61
CA LYS A 192 12.04 -10.37 -3.06
C LYS A 192 11.39 -9.90 -4.37
N PRO A 193 11.74 -10.51 -5.50
CA PRO A 193 11.02 -10.30 -6.76
C PRO A 193 9.73 -11.12 -6.78
N MET A 194 8.63 -10.51 -7.18
CA MET A 194 7.32 -11.13 -7.31
C MET A 194 6.70 -10.82 -8.67
N ALA A 195 6.07 -11.80 -9.29
CA ALA A 195 5.23 -11.57 -10.46
C ALA A 195 3.86 -11.04 -10.01
N VAL A 196 3.29 -10.10 -10.76
CA VAL A 196 2.03 -9.45 -10.41
C VAL A 196 1.03 -9.54 -11.56
N LEU A 197 -0.20 -9.91 -11.22
CA LEU A 197 -1.37 -9.77 -12.09
C LEU A 197 -2.36 -8.83 -11.42
N ARG A 198 -2.67 -7.69 -12.05
CA ARG A 198 -3.58 -6.66 -11.55
C ARG A 198 -4.81 -6.55 -12.43
N ILE A 199 -5.97 -6.43 -11.80
CA ILE A 199 -7.26 -6.16 -12.43
C ILE A 199 -7.77 -4.81 -11.89
N ASP A 200 -7.93 -3.84 -12.78
CA ASP A 200 -8.55 -2.54 -12.49
C ASP A 200 -10.08 -2.69 -12.68
N LEU A 201 -10.87 -2.33 -11.66
CA LEU A 201 -12.33 -2.53 -11.60
C LEU A 201 -13.09 -1.25 -11.96
#